data_e01c881ef450f2ff85c14f26ac014812
#
_entry.id   e01c881ef450f2ff85c14f26ac014812
#
_cell.length_a   1.000
_cell.length_b   1.000
_cell.length_c   1.000
_cell.angle_alpha   90.00
_cell.angle_beta   90.00
_cell.angle_gamma   90.00
#
_symmetry.space_group_name_H-M   'P 1'
#
loop_
_entity.id
_entity.type
_entity.pdbx_description
1 polymer ?
#
loop_
_entity_poly.entity_id
_entity_poly.type
_entity_poly.pdbx_seq_one_letter_code
_entity_poly.pdbx_strand_id
1 'polypeptide(L)'
;EILPERGLIVVVEGPMGALGVVALCPALLASVIEMQSLGRVTRQPPRERRATRTDASICADFVNLALAELATELGALTPDLTQPIFRFASFVEDPKPLELMLEDIAYRCLRLDMKVGQGGVRDAALLVFLPDTDAAPAIPVDAAPGHAALGHVAPSPAGGRMAVAVKSGVAL
;
A
#
# COMPACT_ATOMS: atom_id res chain seq x y z
N GLU A 1 -9.91 -1.09 11.17
CA GLU A 1 -8.77 -0.17 11.14
C GLU A 1 -7.63 -0.83 10.38
N ILE A 2 -7.33 -0.35 9.16
CA ILE A 2 -6.41 -1.03 8.23
C ILE A 2 -4.99 -0.46 8.35
N LEU A 3 -4.86 0.80 8.77
CA LEU A 3 -3.57 1.48 8.91
C LEU A 3 -2.95 1.27 10.30
N PRO A 4 -1.61 1.13 10.39
CA PRO A 4 -0.94 0.94 11.68
C PRO A 4 -0.97 2.25 12.49
N GLU A 5 -1.44 2.20 13.73
CA GLU A 5 -1.55 3.37 14.63
C GLU A 5 -0.23 4.10 14.89
N ARG A 6 0.90 3.42 14.80
CA ARG A 6 2.25 3.93 15.13
C ARG A 6 3.28 3.71 14.04
N GLY A 7 2.83 3.33 12.84
CA GLY A 7 3.70 3.16 11.68
C GLY A 7 4.01 4.49 10.99
N LEU A 8 4.80 4.43 9.94
CA LEU A 8 5.00 5.54 9.02
C LEU A 8 3.92 5.48 7.95
N ILE A 9 3.19 6.59 7.76
CA ILE A 9 2.21 6.75 6.70
C ILE A 9 2.71 7.84 5.75
N VAL A 10 2.76 7.53 4.47
CA VAL A 10 3.19 8.47 3.43
C VAL A 10 2.17 8.48 2.28
N VAL A 11 1.97 9.65 1.70
CA VAL A 11 1.27 9.82 0.44
C VAL A 11 2.28 9.61 -0.69
N VAL A 12 1.85 8.88 -1.70
CA VAL A 12 2.60 8.66 -2.93
C VAL A 12 1.81 9.22 -4.10
N GLU A 13 2.50 9.75 -5.07
CA GLU A 13 1.91 10.36 -6.26
C GLU A 13 2.29 9.58 -7.51
N GLY A 14 1.30 9.31 -8.33
CA GLY A 14 1.41 8.65 -9.62
C GLY A 14 1.14 9.58 -10.79
N PRO A 15 0.97 9.03 -12.00
CA PRO A 15 0.64 9.79 -13.19
C PRO A 15 -0.63 10.60 -13.02
N MET A 16 -0.69 11.79 -13.67
CA MET A 16 -1.83 12.71 -13.66
C MET A 16 -2.25 13.19 -12.26
N GLY A 17 -1.34 13.13 -11.27
CA GLY A 17 -1.64 13.54 -9.90
C GLY A 17 -2.42 12.50 -9.09
N ALA A 18 -2.54 11.27 -9.57
CA ALA A 18 -3.19 10.18 -8.83
C ALA A 18 -2.48 9.97 -7.48
N LEU A 19 -3.23 9.96 -6.39
CA LEU A 19 -2.68 9.80 -5.04
C LEU A 19 -2.91 8.38 -4.52
N GLY A 20 -1.88 7.84 -3.89
CA GLY A 20 -1.92 6.60 -3.14
C GLY A 20 -1.37 6.77 -1.73
N VAL A 21 -1.42 5.72 -0.95
CA VAL A 21 -0.89 5.70 0.43
C VAL A 21 -0.01 4.47 0.61
N VAL A 22 1.13 4.67 1.25
CA VAL A 22 1.99 3.57 1.71
C VAL A 22 2.14 3.66 3.22
N ALA A 23 1.97 2.53 3.90
CA ALA A 23 2.14 2.46 5.34
C ALA A 23 3.15 1.36 5.71
N LEU A 24 4.17 1.76 6.47
CA LEU A 24 5.16 0.87 7.04
C LEU A 24 4.77 0.57 8.50
N CYS A 25 4.69 -0.69 8.88
CA CYS A 25 4.52 -1.04 10.28
C CYS A 25 5.73 -0.56 11.11
N PRO A 26 5.61 -0.41 12.44
CA PRO A 26 6.72 0.04 13.30
C PRO A 26 7.99 -0.82 13.16
N ALA A 27 7.82 -2.11 12.94
CA ALA A 27 8.93 -3.04 12.77
C ALA A 27 9.70 -2.80 11.46
N LEU A 28 8.99 -2.54 10.35
CA LEU A 28 9.60 -2.22 9.07
C LEU A 28 10.28 -0.85 9.12
N LEU A 29 9.60 0.16 9.66
CA LEU A 29 10.15 1.49 9.85
C LEU A 29 11.50 1.45 10.60
N ALA A 30 11.52 0.78 11.75
CA ALA A 30 12.76 0.63 12.52
C ALA A 30 13.84 -0.11 11.75
N SER A 31 13.48 -1.15 11.00
CA SER A 31 14.43 -1.93 10.20
C SER A 31 15.08 -1.11 9.09
N VAL A 32 14.29 -0.29 8.39
CA VAL A 32 14.81 0.61 7.34
C VAL A 32 15.77 1.65 7.94
N ILE A 33 15.40 2.27 9.07
CA ILE A 33 16.24 3.26 9.76
C ILE A 33 17.55 2.59 10.25
N GLU A 34 17.47 1.41 10.86
CA GLU A 34 18.64 0.67 11.33
C GLU A 34 19.56 0.29 10.17
N MET A 35 19.00 -0.16 9.05
CA MET A 35 19.78 -0.49 7.85
C MET A 35 20.51 0.73 7.30
N GLN A 36 19.83 1.87 7.20
CA GLN A 36 20.42 3.13 6.71
C GLN A 36 21.48 3.70 7.67
N SER A 37 21.27 3.55 8.98
CA SER A 37 22.14 4.16 9.99
C SER A 37 23.27 3.25 10.45
N LEU A 38 23.02 1.93 10.53
CA LEU A 38 23.93 0.93 11.12
C LEU A 38 24.41 -0.11 10.10
N GLY A 39 23.86 -0.10 8.88
CA GLY A 39 24.13 -1.13 7.86
C GLY A 39 23.59 -2.52 8.21
N ARG A 40 22.78 -2.65 9.24
CA ARG A 40 22.21 -3.94 9.67
C ARG A 40 20.94 -3.75 10.50
N VAL A 41 20.05 -4.75 10.45
CA VAL A 41 18.87 -4.82 11.34
C VAL A 41 19.29 -5.49 12.64
N THR A 42 18.93 -4.88 13.77
CA THR A 42 19.24 -5.39 15.11
C THR A 42 18.19 -6.41 15.57
N ARG A 43 18.56 -7.25 16.55
CA ARG A 43 17.61 -8.19 17.18
C ARG A 43 16.74 -7.53 18.25
N GLN A 44 17.05 -6.30 18.63
CA GLN A 44 16.26 -5.59 19.63
C GLN A 44 14.88 -5.24 19.08
N PRO A 45 13.81 -5.36 19.88
CA PRO A 45 12.49 -4.93 19.48
C PRO A 45 12.50 -3.43 19.16
N PRO A 46 11.77 -2.99 18.12
CA PRO A 46 11.68 -1.58 17.78
C PRO A 46 11.06 -0.79 18.93
N ARG A 47 11.56 0.42 19.15
CA ARG A 47 10.94 1.33 20.13
C ARG A 47 9.57 1.77 19.63
N GLU A 48 8.57 1.63 20.47
CA GLU A 48 7.23 2.14 20.18
C GLU A 48 7.23 3.67 20.27
N ARG A 49 7.27 4.34 19.13
CA ARG A 49 7.14 5.80 19.02
C ARG A 49 6.40 6.17 17.74
N ARG A 50 5.86 7.36 17.70
CA ARG A 50 5.29 7.90 16.46
C ARG A 50 6.41 8.14 15.44
N ALA A 51 6.10 7.92 14.17
CA ALA A 51 6.97 8.30 13.07
C ALA A 51 7.10 9.82 12.99
N THR A 52 8.25 10.28 12.53
CA THR A 52 8.55 11.71 12.36
C THR A 52 8.82 12.02 10.89
N ARG A 53 8.86 13.30 10.55
CA ARG A 53 9.24 13.76 9.21
C ARG A 53 10.66 13.31 8.82
N THR A 54 11.57 13.25 9.78
CA THR A 54 12.94 12.76 9.56
C THR A 54 12.93 11.27 9.21
N ASP A 55 12.11 10.47 9.90
CA ASP A 55 11.96 9.06 9.57
C ASP A 55 11.43 8.86 8.15
N ALA A 56 10.46 9.69 7.76
CA ALA A 56 9.90 9.66 6.40
C ALA A 56 10.96 9.98 5.34
N SER A 57 11.81 10.99 5.61
CA SER A 57 12.91 11.35 4.70
C SER A 57 13.93 10.22 4.55
N ILE A 58 14.26 9.53 5.65
CA ILE A 58 15.16 8.37 5.63
C ILE A 58 14.53 7.21 4.85
N CYS A 59 13.22 7.02 4.95
CA CYS A 59 12.51 5.92 4.28
C CYS A 59 12.10 6.23 2.82
N ALA A 60 12.27 7.45 2.33
CA ALA A 60 11.78 7.86 1.01
C ALA A 60 12.35 7.01 -0.13
N ASP A 61 13.66 6.76 -0.11
CA ASP A 61 14.32 5.93 -1.13
C ASP A 61 13.85 4.48 -1.08
N PHE A 62 13.67 3.93 0.13
CA PHE A 62 13.10 2.59 0.31
C PHE A 62 11.67 2.50 -0.26
N VAL A 63 10.82 3.49 0.02
CA VAL A 63 9.45 3.53 -0.51
C VAL A 63 9.45 3.60 -2.04
N ASN A 64 10.29 4.46 -2.62
CA ASN A 64 10.40 4.59 -4.06
C ASN A 64 10.88 3.30 -4.73
N LEU A 65 11.89 2.65 -4.15
CA LEU A 65 12.39 1.36 -4.65
C LEU A 65 11.30 0.27 -4.55
N ALA A 66 10.65 0.15 -3.39
CA ALA A 66 9.59 -0.83 -3.19
C ALA A 66 8.42 -0.66 -4.17
N LEU A 67 8.03 0.58 -4.47
CA LEU A 67 6.97 0.88 -5.45
C LEU A 67 7.40 0.55 -6.88
N ALA A 68 8.66 0.81 -7.26
CA ALA A 68 9.19 0.49 -8.58
C ALA A 68 9.25 -1.02 -8.80
N GLU A 69 9.76 -1.77 -7.83
CA GLU A 69 9.78 -3.24 -7.88
C GLU A 69 8.38 -3.83 -7.91
N LEU A 70 7.46 -3.31 -7.09
CA LEU A 70 6.06 -3.73 -7.09
C LEU A 70 5.40 -3.51 -8.46
N ALA A 71 5.62 -2.36 -9.10
CA ALA A 71 5.10 -2.08 -10.43
C ALA A 71 5.67 -3.05 -11.49
N THR A 72 6.96 -3.39 -11.38
CA THR A 72 7.62 -4.35 -12.26
C THR A 72 7.01 -5.75 -12.11
N GLU A 73 6.86 -6.23 -10.88
CA GLU A 73 6.30 -7.56 -10.60
C GLU A 73 4.82 -7.64 -10.99
N LEU A 74 4.03 -6.62 -10.71
CA LEU A 74 2.63 -6.56 -11.14
C LEU A 74 2.51 -6.52 -12.67
N GLY A 75 3.38 -5.77 -13.36
CA GLY A 75 3.43 -5.74 -14.82
C GLY A 75 3.78 -7.10 -15.44
N ALA A 76 4.65 -7.87 -14.79
CA ALA A 76 4.96 -9.23 -15.22
C ALA A 76 3.78 -10.19 -15.06
N LEU A 77 2.93 -9.98 -14.05
CA LEU A 77 1.73 -10.79 -13.82
C LEU A 77 0.54 -10.37 -14.69
N THR A 78 0.52 -9.12 -15.14
CA THR A 78 -0.57 -8.54 -15.95
C THR A 78 0.01 -7.79 -17.15
N PRO A 79 0.56 -8.50 -18.14
CA PRO A 79 1.31 -7.87 -19.26
C PRO A 79 0.46 -6.94 -20.13
N ASP A 80 -0.85 -7.11 -20.12
CA ASP A 80 -1.79 -6.27 -20.87
C ASP A 80 -2.11 -4.93 -20.16
N LEU A 81 -1.66 -4.76 -18.90
CA LEU A 81 -1.91 -3.57 -18.12
C LEU A 81 -0.61 -2.84 -17.82
N THR A 82 -0.53 -1.58 -18.25
CA THR A 82 0.58 -0.71 -17.87
C THR A 82 0.42 -0.34 -16.39
N GLN A 83 1.37 -0.79 -15.55
CA GLN A 83 1.36 -0.43 -14.13
C GLN A 83 1.91 0.98 -13.94
N PRO A 84 1.14 1.90 -13.34
CA PRO A 84 1.62 3.24 -13.08
C PRO A 84 2.70 3.22 -12.00
N ILE A 85 3.77 4.01 -12.19
CA ILE A 85 4.83 4.16 -11.20
C ILE A 85 4.46 5.30 -10.26
N PHE A 86 4.30 4.97 -8.99
CA PHE A 86 4.09 5.92 -7.91
C PHE A 86 5.41 6.27 -7.23
N ARG A 87 5.49 7.47 -6.66
CA ARG A 87 6.67 7.97 -5.95
C ARG A 87 6.26 8.61 -4.63
N PHE A 88 7.17 8.59 -3.67
CA PHE A 88 7.03 9.31 -2.41
C PHE A 88 6.73 10.79 -2.67
N ALA A 89 5.66 11.30 -2.09
CA ALA A 89 5.26 12.71 -2.18
C ALA A 89 5.36 13.42 -0.83
N SER A 90 4.72 12.90 0.21
CA SER A 90 4.69 13.57 1.51
C SER A 90 4.49 12.62 2.68
N PHE A 91 4.91 13.06 3.87
CA PHE A 91 4.65 12.41 5.14
C PHE A 91 3.30 12.83 5.72
N VAL A 92 2.61 11.88 6.32
CA VAL A 92 1.32 12.08 6.98
C VAL A 92 1.50 11.87 8.48
N GLU A 93 1.38 12.95 9.25
CA GLU A 93 1.50 12.90 10.70
C GLU A 93 0.20 12.43 11.37
N ASP A 94 -0.95 12.88 10.86
CA ASP A 94 -2.29 12.48 11.28
C ASP A 94 -3.03 11.84 10.09
N PRO A 95 -3.52 10.60 10.20
CA PRO A 95 -4.25 9.94 9.11
C PRO A 95 -5.63 10.56 8.81
N LYS A 96 -6.20 11.35 9.70
CA LYS A 96 -7.55 11.95 9.49
C LYS A 96 -7.68 12.76 8.20
N PRO A 97 -6.70 13.62 7.82
CA PRO A 97 -6.80 14.37 6.57
C PRO A 97 -6.74 13.49 5.30
N LEU A 98 -6.31 12.22 5.39
CA LEU A 98 -6.24 11.34 4.23
C LEU A 98 -7.60 11.16 3.54
N GLU A 99 -8.69 11.12 4.31
CA GLU A 99 -10.05 11.01 3.78
C GLU A 99 -10.43 12.21 2.89
N LEU A 100 -9.82 13.37 3.14
CA LEU A 100 -10.02 14.58 2.35
C LEU A 100 -9.05 14.73 1.19
N MET A 101 -7.91 14.05 1.25
CA MET A 101 -6.85 14.11 0.23
C MET A 101 -7.03 13.06 -0.85
N LEU A 102 -7.60 11.92 -0.50
CA LEU A 102 -7.82 10.82 -1.43
C LEU A 102 -9.14 11.04 -2.18
N GLU A 103 -9.14 10.69 -3.45
CA GLU A 103 -10.36 10.72 -4.26
C GLU A 103 -11.35 9.65 -3.79
N ASP A 104 -12.65 9.91 -3.99
CA ASP A 104 -13.72 8.94 -3.68
C ASP A 104 -13.85 7.90 -4.81
N ILE A 105 -12.80 7.10 -4.95
CA ILE A 105 -12.69 6.02 -5.93
C ILE A 105 -12.31 4.71 -5.25
N ALA A 106 -12.36 3.60 -5.98
CA ALA A 106 -11.87 2.33 -5.48
C ALA A 106 -10.33 2.34 -5.35
N TYR A 107 -9.83 1.80 -4.24
CA TYR A 107 -8.40 1.60 -4.02
C TYR A 107 -8.08 0.11 -3.92
N ARG A 108 -7.02 -0.29 -4.61
CA ARG A 108 -6.44 -1.62 -4.46
C ARG A 108 -5.51 -1.61 -3.25
N CYS A 109 -5.78 -2.48 -2.29
CA CYS A 109 -4.93 -2.65 -1.10
C CYS A 109 -4.04 -3.88 -1.29
N LEU A 110 -2.74 -3.67 -1.22
CA LEU A 110 -1.72 -4.71 -1.22
C LEU A 110 -1.05 -4.75 0.15
N ARG A 111 -0.94 -5.94 0.72
CA ARG A 111 -0.21 -6.18 1.97
C ARG A 111 0.95 -7.14 1.69
N LEU A 112 2.15 -6.70 2.02
CA LEU A 112 3.36 -7.49 1.92
C LEU A 112 3.86 -7.80 3.32
N ASP A 113 3.78 -9.07 3.73
CA ASP A 113 4.37 -9.55 4.97
C ASP A 113 5.75 -10.12 4.67
N MET A 114 6.76 -9.69 5.43
CA MET A 114 8.16 -10.02 5.16
C MET A 114 8.95 -10.28 6.44
N LYS A 115 10.03 -11.03 6.30
CA LYS A 115 11.05 -11.18 7.35
C LYS A 115 12.26 -10.36 6.97
N VAL A 116 12.67 -9.44 7.83
CA VAL A 116 13.79 -8.52 7.58
C VAL A 116 14.98 -8.81 8.48
N GLY A 117 16.18 -8.46 7.97
CA GLY A 117 17.45 -8.69 8.65
C GLY A 117 18.04 -10.07 8.39
N GLN A 118 19.32 -10.25 8.75
CA GLN A 118 20.01 -11.52 8.57
C GLN A 118 19.34 -12.64 9.36
N GLY A 119 18.93 -13.71 8.64
CA GLY A 119 18.20 -14.83 9.23
C GLY A 119 16.73 -14.52 9.55
N GLY A 120 16.17 -13.42 9.02
CA GLY A 120 14.76 -13.08 9.22
C GLY A 120 14.41 -12.75 10.66
N VAL A 121 15.23 -11.95 11.31
CA VAL A 121 15.16 -11.67 12.75
C VAL A 121 13.94 -10.85 13.18
N ARG A 122 13.25 -10.21 12.22
CA ARG A 122 12.09 -9.36 12.51
C ARG A 122 10.99 -9.55 11.48
N ASP A 123 9.77 -9.80 11.94
CA ASP A 123 8.59 -9.81 11.09
C ASP A 123 8.13 -8.37 10.86
N ALA A 124 7.84 -8.05 9.60
CA ALA A 124 7.48 -6.70 9.18
C ALA A 124 6.36 -6.74 8.12
N ALA A 125 5.65 -5.62 7.96
CA ALA A 125 4.60 -5.49 6.97
C ALA A 125 4.64 -4.12 6.30
N LEU A 126 4.40 -4.13 4.99
CA LEU A 126 4.18 -2.98 4.13
C LEU A 126 2.75 -3.03 3.60
N LEU A 127 2.03 -1.94 3.70
CA LEU A 127 0.70 -1.77 3.11
C LEU A 127 0.79 -0.73 2.00
N VAL A 128 0.21 -1.03 0.85
CA VAL A 128 0.19 -0.14 -0.31
C VAL A 128 -1.26 0.00 -0.78
N PHE A 129 -1.75 1.23 -0.84
CA PHE A 129 -3.08 1.57 -1.34
C PHE A 129 -2.90 2.42 -2.59
N LEU A 130 -3.27 1.88 -3.74
CA LEU A 130 -3.21 2.59 -5.02
C LEU A 130 -4.60 2.69 -5.62
N PRO A 131 -4.91 3.79 -6.33
CA PRO A 131 -6.17 3.91 -7.04
C PRO A 131 -6.33 2.76 -8.03
N ASP A 132 -7.52 2.16 -8.06
CA ASP A 132 -7.85 1.11 -9.01
C ASP A 132 -8.36 1.76 -10.30
N THR A 133 -7.46 1.99 -11.24
CA THR A 133 -7.78 2.63 -12.52
C THR A 133 -8.68 1.78 -13.41
N ASP A 134 -8.83 0.50 -13.11
CA ASP A 134 -9.68 -0.44 -13.84
C ASP A 134 -11.08 -0.60 -13.19
N ALA A 135 -11.28 -0.04 -12.00
CA ALA A 135 -12.58 -0.03 -11.35
C ALA A 135 -13.52 0.94 -12.07
N ALA A 136 -14.64 0.43 -12.59
CA ALA A 136 -15.73 1.29 -13.04
C ALA A 136 -16.10 2.28 -11.90
N PRO A 137 -16.44 3.54 -12.22
CA PRO A 137 -16.76 4.52 -11.20
C PRO A 137 -17.80 3.95 -10.24
N ALA A 138 -17.57 4.09 -8.93
CA ALA A 138 -18.49 3.65 -7.90
C ALA A 138 -19.85 4.33 -8.17
N ILE A 139 -20.88 3.53 -8.47
CA ILE A 139 -22.24 4.06 -8.62
C ILE A 139 -22.65 4.58 -7.25
N PRO A 140 -23.00 5.86 -7.09
CA PRO A 140 -23.45 6.37 -5.82
C PRO A 140 -24.70 5.59 -5.38
N VAL A 141 -24.64 5.00 -4.17
CA VAL A 141 -25.76 4.28 -3.57
C VAL A 141 -26.77 5.29 -3.01
N ASP A 142 -27.33 6.12 -3.88
CA ASP A 142 -28.47 6.97 -3.57
C ASP A 142 -29.40 7.05 -4.77
N ALA A 143 -30.10 5.93 -4.99
CA ALA A 143 -31.34 5.92 -5.74
C ALA A 143 -32.29 4.94 -5.07
N ALA A 144 -33.24 5.49 -4.34
CA ALA A 144 -34.34 4.78 -3.74
C ALA A 144 -35.08 3.84 -4.73
N PRO A 145 -35.70 2.74 -4.27
CA PRO A 145 -36.22 1.71 -5.15
C PRO A 145 -37.52 2.14 -5.83
N GLY A 146 -37.44 2.33 -7.12
CA GLY A 146 -38.62 2.32 -7.99
C GLY A 146 -38.79 0.92 -8.57
N HIS A 147 -39.95 0.31 -8.31
CA HIS A 147 -40.39 -0.97 -8.87
C HIS A 147 -40.24 -1.03 -10.40
N ALA A 148 -39.66 -2.08 -10.94
CA ALA A 148 -40.32 -2.93 -11.94
C ALA A 148 -39.43 -4.01 -12.56
N ALA A 149 -40.02 -5.19 -12.67
CA ALA A 149 -39.87 -6.20 -13.72
C ALA A 149 -38.70 -7.18 -13.70
N LEU A 150 -39.08 -8.39 -13.36
CA LEU A 150 -38.51 -9.70 -13.66
C LEU A 150 -37.88 -9.80 -15.04
N GLY A 151 -36.59 -10.05 -15.08
CA GLY A 151 -35.87 -10.55 -16.24
C GLY A 151 -34.86 -11.57 -15.77
N HIS A 152 -35.14 -12.84 -16.02
CA HIS A 152 -34.31 -13.97 -15.71
C HIS A 152 -33.05 -13.94 -16.61
N VAL A 153 -31.87 -13.67 -16.03
CA VAL A 153 -30.58 -13.89 -16.68
C VAL A 153 -29.70 -14.72 -15.75
N ALA A 154 -29.21 -15.81 -16.32
CA ALA A 154 -28.39 -16.81 -15.67
C ALA A 154 -27.07 -16.23 -15.10
N PRO A 155 -26.51 -16.82 -14.03
CA PRO A 155 -25.29 -16.34 -13.43
C PRO A 155 -24.08 -16.68 -14.31
N SER A 156 -23.36 -15.65 -14.71
CA SER A 156 -22.01 -15.79 -15.23
C SER A 156 -21.01 -15.93 -14.08
N PRO A 157 -20.00 -16.79 -14.17
CA PRO A 157 -19.16 -17.12 -13.03
C PRO A 157 -18.13 -16.03 -12.73
N ALA A 158 -18.21 -15.54 -11.51
CA ALA A 158 -17.12 -15.14 -10.65
C ALA A 158 -15.92 -14.39 -11.25
N GLY A 159 -15.96 -13.09 -11.22
CA GLY A 159 -14.77 -12.26 -11.07
C GLY A 159 -14.23 -12.41 -9.65
N GLY A 160 -13.29 -13.33 -9.45
CA GLY A 160 -12.64 -13.52 -8.15
C GLY A 160 -11.79 -12.30 -7.82
N ARG A 161 -12.11 -11.64 -6.69
CA ARG A 161 -11.18 -10.74 -6.03
C ARG A 161 -9.99 -11.58 -5.58
N MET A 162 -8.90 -11.50 -6.34
CA MET A 162 -7.65 -12.17 -5.99
C MET A 162 -6.92 -11.29 -4.99
N ALA A 163 -7.03 -11.62 -3.72
CA ALA A 163 -6.08 -11.15 -2.72
C ALA A 163 -4.76 -11.89 -2.99
N VAL A 164 -3.83 -11.24 -3.69
CA VAL A 164 -2.50 -11.79 -3.93
C VAL A 164 -1.71 -11.59 -2.65
N ALA A 165 -1.63 -12.63 -1.83
CA ALA A 165 -0.63 -12.72 -0.77
C ALA A 165 0.70 -13.08 -1.44
N VAL A 166 1.47 -12.07 -1.86
CA VAL A 166 2.83 -12.30 -2.34
C VAL A 166 3.71 -12.56 -1.13
N LYS A 167 4.04 -13.83 -0.87
CA LYS A 167 5.13 -14.21 0.00
C LYS A 167 6.44 -14.02 -0.78
N SER A 168 6.90 -12.81 -0.87
CA SER A 168 8.20 -12.48 -1.44
C SER A 168 9.22 -12.38 -0.31
N GLY A 169 10.15 -13.32 -0.25
CA GLY A 169 11.31 -13.22 0.63
C GLY A 169 12.33 -12.30 -0.04
N VAL A 170 12.28 -11.01 0.26
CA VAL A 170 13.36 -10.09 -0.10
C VAL A 170 14.37 -10.10 1.04
N ALA A 171 15.57 -10.60 0.77
CA ALA A 171 16.73 -10.41 1.64
C ALA A 171 17.24 -8.99 1.39
N LEU A 172 17.05 -8.11 2.35
CA LEU A 172 17.75 -6.83 2.46
C LEU A 172 19.09 -7.05 3.15
#